data_e8ea27f46ef164efa53c94474a008c84
#
_entry.id   e8ea27f46ef164efa53c94474a008c84
#
_cell.length_a   1.000
_cell.length_b   1.000
_cell.length_c   1.000
_cell.angle_alpha   90.00
_cell.angle_beta   90.00
_cell.angle_gamma   90.00
#
_symmetry.space_group_name_H-M   'P 1'
#
loop_
_entity.id
_entity.type
_entity.pdbx_description
1 polymer ?
#
loop_
_entity_poly.entity_id
_entity_poly.type
_entity_poly.pdbx_seq_one_letter_code
_entity_poly.pdbx_strand_id
1 'polypeptide(L)'
;MINNQQNPTWWKNAVGYQIYPKSFYDSNNDGIGDLQGIIQKIPYIKSLGVNFVWLSPFFASPNVDNGYDVSNYEDVDPQYGTLDDTFKMIDDFHRNDIRVVFDLVINHTSDQHRWFQEAKKSVDNPYHDFYIWRKADNGKLPNNWVSLFGGSAWEYNPATDEYYYHLFAKQQPDLNWENPKVHQAVTKIIDWWAAKGVDGFRLDAISHLKKNQSFADVSDQEDAMNNVPGIDKLLAELSADFKRDHLMTVGEAGGVPVRRARQWVNSKDGYFDMIFQFDHVSFWEK
;
A
#
# COMPACT_ATOMS: atom_id res chain seq x y z
N MET A 1 13.70 -22.01 -2.83
CA MET A 1 13.28 -20.77 -2.10
C MET A 1 14.53 -20.07 -1.61
N ILE A 2 14.64 -18.79 -1.87
CA ILE A 2 15.73 -17.95 -1.34
C ILE A 2 15.52 -17.82 0.17
N ASN A 3 16.60 -18.00 0.96
CA ASN A 3 16.48 -17.90 2.41
C ASN A 3 16.91 -16.51 2.91
N ASN A 4 15.94 -15.65 3.17
CA ASN A 4 16.18 -14.28 3.69
C ASN A 4 16.77 -14.29 5.11
N GLN A 5 16.58 -15.35 5.90
CA GLN A 5 17.14 -15.48 7.24
C GLN A 5 18.68 -15.54 7.25
N GLN A 6 19.29 -16.08 6.19
CA GLN A 6 20.76 -16.18 6.10
C GLN A 6 21.44 -14.84 5.81
N ASN A 7 20.72 -13.90 5.20
CA ASN A 7 21.23 -12.55 4.93
C ASN A 7 20.09 -11.52 5.11
N PRO A 8 19.80 -11.09 6.33
CA PRO A 8 18.66 -10.18 6.60
C PRO A 8 18.86 -8.76 6.07
N THR A 9 20.05 -8.45 5.56
CA THR A 9 20.36 -7.13 4.97
C THR A 9 20.75 -7.22 3.50
N TRP A 10 20.27 -8.26 2.82
CA TRP A 10 20.59 -8.53 1.41
C TRP A 10 20.32 -7.32 0.50
N TRP A 11 19.31 -6.55 0.80
CA TRP A 11 18.87 -5.38 0.06
C TRP A 11 19.92 -4.25 -0.01
N LYS A 12 20.85 -4.17 0.97
CA LYS A 12 21.91 -3.13 0.99
C LYS A 12 22.87 -3.18 -0.20
N ASN A 13 23.03 -4.36 -0.79
CA ASN A 13 23.91 -4.57 -1.94
C ASN A 13 23.12 -5.01 -3.19
N ALA A 14 21.80 -4.88 -3.16
CA ALA A 14 20.94 -5.33 -4.24
C ALA A 14 20.66 -4.21 -5.24
N VAL A 15 20.40 -4.61 -6.48
CA VAL A 15 19.85 -3.77 -7.54
C VAL A 15 18.40 -4.16 -7.74
N GLY A 16 17.49 -3.21 -7.52
CA GLY A 16 16.06 -3.39 -7.73
C GLY A 16 15.60 -2.94 -9.10
N TYR A 17 14.60 -3.60 -9.64
CA TYR A 17 13.94 -3.22 -10.88
C TYR A 17 12.43 -3.15 -10.67
N GLN A 18 11.83 -2.00 -10.95
CA GLN A 18 10.38 -1.84 -10.87
C GLN A 18 9.73 -2.38 -12.15
N ILE A 19 8.70 -3.20 -11.97
CA ILE A 19 7.86 -3.68 -13.07
C ILE A 19 6.46 -3.08 -12.88
N TYR A 20 6.01 -2.37 -13.90
CA TYR A 20 4.61 -1.97 -14.02
C TYR A 20 3.90 -3.03 -14.89
N PRO A 21 3.13 -3.97 -14.33
CA PRO A 21 2.62 -5.13 -15.08
C PRO A 21 1.90 -4.73 -16.36
N LYS A 22 1.01 -3.76 -16.27
CA LYS A 22 0.17 -3.28 -17.37
C LYS A 22 0.93 -2.89 -18.65
N SER A 23 2.15 -2.37 -18.53
CA SER A 23 2.94 -1.82 -19.65
C SER A 23 4.24 -2.56 -19.91
N PHE A 24 4.55 -3.62 -19.16
CA PHE A 24 5.86 -4.25 -19.23
C PHE A 24 6.02 -5.20 -20.45
N TYR A 25 5.16 -6.19 -20.57
CA TYR A 25 5.15 -7.10 -21.71
C TYR A 25 3.80 -7.80 -21.84
N ASP A 26 3.18 -7.64 -22.99
CA ASP A 26 1.93 -8.26 -23.39
C ASP A 26 2.22 -9.61 -24.04
N SER A 27 1.85 -10.72 -23.40
CA SER A 27 2.13 -12.07 -23.89
C SER A 27 1.06 -12.64 -24.81
N ASN A 28 -0.14 -12.07 -24.77
CA ASN A 28 -1.33 -12.57 -25.47
C ASN A 28 -1.80 -11.64 -26.61
N ASN A 29 -1.16 -10.46 -26.77
CA ASN A 29 -1.46 -9.42 -27.77
C ASN A 29 -2.84 -8.76 -27.60
N ASP A 30 -3.30 -8.57 -26.37
CA ASP A 30 -4.52 -7.83 -26.06
C ASP A 30 -4.31 -6.34 -25.80
N GLY A 31 -3.06 -5.88 -25.78
CA GLY A 31 -2.66 -4.49 -25.55
C GLY A 31 -2.32 -4.21 -24.09
N ILE A 32 -2.39 -5.20 -23.20
CA ILE A 32 -2.12 -5.08 -21.77
C ILE A 32 -1.00 -6.05 -21.39
N GLY A 33 0.01 -5.58 -20.68
CA GLY A 33 1.04 -6.43 -20.11
C GLY A 33 0.49 -7.36 -19.05
N ASP A 34 1.07 -8.55 -18.89
CA ASP A 34 0.54 -9.60 -18.03
C ASP A 34 1.65 -10.37 -17.28
N LEU A 35 1.24 -11.22 -16.33
CA LEU A 35 2.15 -12.02 -15.51
C LEU A 35 2.93 -13.04 -16.35
N GLN A 36 2.33 -13.61 -17.37
CA GLN A 36 3.01 -14.51 -18.28
C GLN A 36 4.09 -13.77 -19.08
N GLY A 37 3.82 -12.54 -19.47
CA GLY A 37 4.80 -11.66 -20.10
C GLY A 37 5.98 -11.35 -19.18
N ILE A 38 5.73 -11.10 -17.90
CA ILE A 38 6.77 -10.92 -16.89
C ILE A 38 7.63 -12.20 -16.80
N ILE A 39 7.00 -13.38 -16.69
CA ILE A 39 7.69 -14.67 -16.62
C ILE A 39 8.59 -14.87 -17.85
N GLN A 40 8.10 -14.59 -19.06
CA GLN A 40 8.89 -14.70 -20.30
C GLN A 40 10.11 -13.77 -20.30
N LYS A 41 10.05 -12.64 -19.58
CA LYS A 41 11.14 -11.64 -19.52
C LYS A 41 12.10 -11.83 -18.34
N ILE A 42 11.94 -12.84 -17.49
CA ILE A 42 12.89 -13.14 -16.41
C ILE A 42 14.34 -13.26 -16.90
N PRO A 43 14.66 -13.95 -18.01
CA PRO A 43 16.04 -13.99 -18.52
C PRO A 43 16.61 -12.61 -18.88
N TYR A 44 15.77 -11.72 -19.42
CA TYR A 44 16.16 -10.33 -19.69
C TYR A 44 16.44 -9.58 -18.38
N ILE A 45 15.54 -9.66 -17.40
CA ILE A 45 15.70 -9.00 -16.09
C ILE A 45 16.99 -9.49 -15.41
N LYS A 46 17.24 -10.80 -15.44
CA LYS A 46 18.48 -11.39 -14.91
C LYS A 46 19.73 -10.86 -15.61
N SER A 47 19.68 -10.67 -16.93
CA SER A 47 20.80 -10.15 -17.71
C SER A 47 21.20 -8.70 -17.35
N LEU A 48 20.29 -7.95 -16.72
CA LEU A 48 20.54 -6.61 -16.21
C LEU A 48 21.30 -6.60 -14.86
N GLY A 49 21.56 -7.77 -14.26
CA GLY A 49 22.19 -7.87 -12.94
C GLY A 49 21.28 -7.52 -11.76
N VAL A 50 19.97 -7.61 -11.96
CA VAL A 50 18.93 -7.32 -10.96
C VAL A 50 18.90 -8.42 -9.89
N ASN A 51 18.73 -8.04 -8.64
CA ASN A 51 18.67 -8.95 -7.50
C ASN A 51 17.25 -9.07 -6.92
N PHE A 52 16.41 -8.07 -7.16
CA PHE A 52 14.99 -8.13 -6.81
C PHE A 52 14.15 -7.32 -7.80
N VAL A 53 12.90 -7.71 -7.92
CA VAL A 53 11.88 -6.94 -8.64
C VAL A 53 10.85 -6.39 -7.66
N TRP A 54 10.39 -5.18 -7.91
CA TRP A 54 9.21 -4.62 -7.27
C TRP A 54 8.09 -4.52 -8.31
N LEU A 55 6.98 -5.20 -8.06
CA LEU A 55 5.78 -5.12 -8.89
C LEU A 55 4.89 -4.01 -8.38
N SER A 56 4.55 -3.04 -9.24
CA SER A 56 3.46 -2.10 -8.99
C SER A 56 2.13 -2.84 -8.84
N PRO A 57 1.08 -2.23 -8.26
CA PRO A 57 -0.14 -2.95 -7.91
C PRO A 57 -0.73 -3.77 -9.04
N PHE A 58 -1.06 -5.01 -8.75
CA PHE A 58 -1.67 -5.98 -9.68
C PHE A 58 -2.73 -6.87 -9.01
N PHE A 59 -3.03 -6.61 -7.75
CA PHE A 59 -4.13 -7.27 -7.04
C PHE A 59 -5.47 -6.91 -7.67
N ALA A 60 -6.51 -7.69 -7.37
CA ALA A 60 -7.85 -7.43 -7.87
C ALA A 60 -8.27 -5.99 -7.56
N SER A 61 -8.64 -5.24 -8.59
CA SER A 61 -8.92 -3.81 -8.52
C SER A 61 -9.89 -3.39 -9.60
N PRO A 62 -10.80 -2.43 -9.35
CA PRO A 62 -11.55 -1.74 -10.39
C PRO A 62 -10.71 -0.82 -11.27
N ASN A 63 -9.44 -0.60 -10.93
CA ASN A 63 -8.49 0.25 -11.66
C ASN A 63 -8.87 1.73 -11.78
N VAL A 64 -9.55 2.27 -10.78
CA VAL A 64 -9.84 3.71 -10.69
C VAL A 64 -8.54 4.50 -10.56
N ASP A 65 -7.56 3.94 -9.85
CA ASP A 65 -6.24 4.50 -9.65
C ASP A 65 -5.14 3.47 -10.00
N ASN A 66 -5.22 2.89 -11.21
CA ASN A 66 -4.21 1.99 -11.77
C ASN A 66 -3.77 0.84 -10.82
N GLY A 67 -4.72 0.27 -10.08
CA GLY A 67 -4.50 -0.84 -9.15
C GLY A 67 -4.27 -0.42 -7.70
N TYR A 68 -4.08 0.87 -7.40
CA TYR A 68 -3.99 1.36 -6.03
C TYR A 68 -5.34 1.36 -5.29
N ASP A 69 -6.44 1.07 -5.95
CA ASP A 69 -7.77 0.82 -5.38
C ASP A 69 -8.03 -0.69 -5.26
N VAL A 70 -7.39 -1.33 -4.28
CA VAL A 70 -7.43 -2.80 -4.11
C VAL A 70 -8.79 -3.26 -3.60
N SER A 71 -9.45 -4.16 -4.35
CA SER A 71 -10.73 -4.77 -3.97
C SER A 71 -10.59 -6.15 -3.32
N ASN A 72 -9.47 -6.85 -3.55
CA ASN A 72 -9.13 -8.11 -2.88
C ASN A 72 -7.60 -8.27 -2.86
N TYR A 73 -7.01 -8.33 -1.65
CA TYR A 73 -5.57 -8.47 -1.47
C TYR A 73 -5.05 -9.90 -1.71
N GLU A 74 -5.92 -10.88 -1.66
CA GLU A 74 -5.58 -12.30 -1.82
C GLU A 74 -5.96 -12.84 -3.20
N ASP A 75 -6.09 -11.92 -4.18
CA ASP A 75 -6.40 -12.26 -5.56
C ASP A 75 -5.71 -11.28 -6.54
N VAL A 76 -5.67 -11.66 -7.80
CA VAL A 76 -5.03 -10.91 -8.88
C VAL A 76 -6.09 -10.31 -9.79
N ASP A 77 -5.84 -9.13 -10.32
CA ASP A 77 -6.70 -8.58 -11.36
C ASP A 77 -6.68 -9.50 -12.59
N PRO A 78 -7.85 -9.99 -13.04
CA PRO A 78 -7.94 -10.94 -14.15
C PRO A 78 -7.30 -10.46 -15.46
N GLN A 79 -7.13 -9.15 -15.63
CA GLN A 79 -6.43 -8.62 -16.81
C GLN A 79 -4.95 -9.00 -16.83
N TYR A 80 -4.34 -9.29 -15.67
CA TYR A 80 -2.92 -9.65 -15.57
C TYR A 80 -2.68 -11.16 -15.49
N GLY A 81 -3.68 -11.95 -15.16
CA GLY A 81 -3.54 -13.40 -15.01
C GLY A 81 -4.26 -13.95 -13.78
N THR A 82 -3.71 -14.99 -13.20
CA THR A 82 -4.29 -15.75 -12.09
C THR A 82 -3.35 -15.82 -10.88
N LEU A 83 -3.86 -16.28 -9.73
CA LEU A 83 -3.03 -16.61 -8.57
C LEU A 83 -1.97 -17.67 -8.90
N ASP A 84 -2.31 -18.69 -9.71
CA ASP A 84 -1.37 -19.72 -10.12
C ASP A 84 -0.23 -19.12 -10.96
N ASP A 85 -0.53 -18.16 -11.83
CA ASP A 85 0.49 -17.40 -12.57
C ASP A 85 1.38 -16.60 -11.63
N THR A 86 0.81 -16.01 -10.58
CA THR A 86 1.57 -15.27 -9.56
C THR A 86 2.52 -16.19 -8.80
N PHE A 87 2.05 -17.34 -8.35
CA PHE A 87 2.90 -18.30 -7.63
C PHE A 87 4.01 -18.83 -8.53
N LYS A 88 3.68 -19.14 -9.79
CA LYS A 88 4.67 -19.53 -10.79
C LYS A 88 5.71 -18.43 -11.02
N MET A 89 5.29 -17.18 -11.11
CA MET A 89 6.19 -16.03 -11.31
C MET A 89 7.16 -15.89 -10.11
N ILE A 90 6.68 -15.99 -8.87
CA ILE A 90 7.52 -15.95 -7.66
C ILE A 90 8.56 -17.09 -7.72
N ASP A 91 8.12 -18.31 -7.99
CA ASP A 91 9.00 -19.48 -8.08
C ASP A 91 10.05 -19.32 -9.19
N ASP A 92 9.67 -18.82 -10.34
CA ASP A 92 10.58 -18.64 -11.48
C ASP A 92 11.59 -17.52 -11.22
N PHE A 93 11.22 -16.42 -10.56
CA PHE A 93 12.18 -15.42 -10.09
C PHE A 93 13.16 -16.01 -9.09
N HIS A 94 12.68 -16.76 -8.10
CA HIS A 94 13.52 -17.40 -7.09
C HIS A 94 14.51 -18.39 -7.69
N ARG A 95 14.11 -19.19 -8.71
CA ARG A 95 15.02 -20.09 -9.45
C ARG A 95 16.12 -19.33 -10.19
N ASN A 96 15.91 -18.05 -10.43
CA ASN A 96 16.88 -17.17 -11.06
C ASN A 96 17.65 -16.29 -10.06
N ASP A 97 17.57 -16.55 -8.75
CA ASP A 97 18.18 -15.79 -7.67
C ASP A 97 17.70 -14.33 -7.61
N ILE A 98 16.47 -14.07 -8.04
CA ILE A 98 15.81 -12.76 -7.99
C ILE A 98 14.68 -12.81 -6.96
N ARG A 99 14.68 -11.89 -6.02
CA ARG A 99 13.64 -11.74 -5.02
C ARG A 99 12.44 -10.96 -5.55
N VAL A 100 11.30 -11.12 -4.89
CA VAL A 100 10.04 -10.51 -5.32
C VAL A 100 9.47 -9.64 -4.21
N VAL A 101 9.24 -8.37 -4.52
CA VAL A 101 8.67 -7.36 -3.64
C VAL A 101 7.35 -6.91 -4.24
N PHE A 102 6.27 -6.92 -3.46
CA PHE A 102 4.96 -6.46 -3.89
C PHE A 102 4.64 -5.07 -3.37
N ASP A 103 3.77 -4.38 -4.08
CA ASP A 103 3.17 -3.13 -3.58
C ASP A 103 2.07 -3.47 -2.57
N LEU A 104 2.08 -2.83 -1.40
CA LEU A 104 1.10 -3.04 -0.35
C LEU A 104 0.40 -1.72 -0.02
N VAL A 105 -0.83 -1.59 -0.52
CA VAL A 105 -1.67 -0.42 -0.35
C VAL A 105 -2.54 -0.64 0.88
N ILE A 106 -2.23 0.02 1.99
CA ILE A 106 -2.91 -0.18 3.28
C ILE A 106 -3.39 1.10 3.95
N ASN A 107 -3.22 2.26 3.29
CA ASN A 107 -3.86 3.48 3.75
C ASN A 107 -5.38 3.44 3.51
N HIS A 108 -5.82 2.84 2.43
CA HIS A 108 -7.20 2.75 1.96
C HIS A 108 -7.45 1.42 1.26
N THR A 109 -8.69 1.13 0.92
CA THR A 109 -9.07 0.05 0.00
C THR A 109 -9.88 0.62 -1.15
N SER A 110 -10.17 -0.21 -2.17
CA SER A 110 -11.27 0.10 -3.08
C SER A 110 -12.60 0.20 -2.34
N ASP A 111 -13.51 1.03 -2.83
CA ASP A 111 -14.90 1.02 -2.41
C ASP A 111 -15.61 -0.31 -2.76
N GLN A 112 -15.03 -1.12 -3.68
CA GLN A 112 -15.50 -2.47 -4.02
C GLN A 112 -14.93 -3.55 -3.09
N HIS A 113 -13.99 -3.21 -2.18
CA HIS A 113 -13.48 -4.16 -1.21
C HIS A 113 -14.60 -4.66 -0.30
N ARG A 114 -14.61 -5.96 0.03
CA ARG A 114 -15.64 -6.57 0.86
C ARG A 114 -15.84 -5.83 2.19
N TRP A 115 -14.78 -5.36 2.82
CA TRP A 115 -14.89 -4.63 4.08
C TRP A 115 -15.71 -3.36 3.92
N PHE A 116 -15.47 -2.56 2.86
CA PHE A 116 -16.23 -1.33 2.64
C PHE A 116 -17.66 -1.61 2.18
N GLN A 117 -17.87 -2.63 1.32
CA GLN A 117 -19.20 -3.01 0.88
C GLN A 117 -20.10 -3.45 2.05
N GLU A 118 -19.53 -4.02 3.10
CA GLU A 118 -20.23 -4.33 4.34
C GLU A 118 -20.36 -3.11 5.25
N ALA A 119 -19.27 -2.35 5.45
CA ALA A 119 -19.21 -1.17 6.31
C ALA A 119 -20.29 -0.13 5.99
N LYS A 120 -20.51 0.14 4.70
CA LYS A 120 -21.46 1.16 4.23
C LYS A 120 -22.94 0.81 4.41
N LYS A 121 -23.27 -0.43 4.78
CA LYS A 121 -24.67 -0.90 4.90
C LYS A 121 -25.34 -0.47 6.19
N SER A 122 -24.58 -0.44 7.31
CA SER A 122 -25.10 -0.15 8.65
C SER A 122 -24.00 0.24 9.61
N VAL A 123 -24.28 1.16 10.51
CA VAL A 123 -23.38 1.53 11.62
C VAL A 123 -23.09 0.38 12.59
N ASP A 124 -23.97 -0.61 12.67
CA ASP A 124 -23.81 -1.81 13.51
C ASP A 124 -23.01 -2.94 12.81
N ASN A 125 -22.62 -2.74 11.55
CA ASN A 125 -21.86 -3.75 10.83
C ASN A 125 -20.46 -3.92 11.45
N PRO A 126 -19.94 -5.15 11.64
CA PRO A 126 -18.61 -5.39 12.20
C PRO A 126 -17.45 -4.72 11.46
N TYR A 127 -17.64 -4.39 10.18
CA TYR A 127 -16.65 -3.69 9.35
C TYR A 127 -16.84 -2.17 9.33
N HIS A 128 -17.90 -1.63 9.95
CA HIS A 128 -18.16 -0.18 9.89
C HIS A 128 -16.94 0.61 10.37
N ASP A 129 -16.43 0.32 11.56
CA ASP A 129 -15.26 0.96 12.16
C ASP A 129 -13.91 0.63 11.48
N PHE A 130 -13.91 -0.17 10.41
CA PHE A 130 -12.72 -0.35 9.59
C PHE A 130 -12.38 0.90 8.78
N TYR A 131 -13.34 1.80 8.61
CA TYR A 131 -13.22 3.05 7.88
C TYR A 131 -13.52 4.24 8.78
N ILE A 132 -13.22 5.44 8.28
CA ILE A 132 -13.39 6.67 9.05
C ILE A 132 -14.71 7.32 8.64
N TRP A 133 -15.63 7.40 9.58
CA TRP A 133 -16.97 7.97 9.37
C TRP A 133 -17.23 9.19 10.23
N ARG A 134 -18.06 10.10 9.74
CA ARG A 134 -18.60 11.24 10.51
C ARG A 134 -20.06 11.45 10.18
N LYS A 135 -20.86 11.65 11.20
CA LYS A 135 -22.30 11.92 11.03
C LYS A 135 -22.53 13.15 10.17
N ALA A 136 -23.54 13.07 9.32
CA ALA A 136 -24.01 14.23 8.59
C ALA A 136 -24.68 15.23 9.56
N ASP A 137 -24.34 16.51 9.43
CA ASP A 137 -25.00 17.60 10.13
C ASP A 137 -25.67 18.54 9.11
N ASN A 138 -26.96 18.31 8.88
CA ASN A 138 -27.77 19.12 7.97
C ASN A 138 -27.13 19.32 6.57
N GLY A 139 -26.47 18.29 6.05
CA GLY A 139 -25.82 18.31 4.74
C GLY A 139 -24.49 19.07 4.70
N LYS A 140 -23.97 19.50 5.85
CA LYS A 140 -22.64 20.12 5.93
C LYS A 140 -21.56 19.04 5.94
N LEU A 141 -20.44 19.36 5.28
CA LEU A 141 -19.22 18.53 5.34
C LEU A 141 -18.68 18.53 6.78
N PRO A 142 -18.08 17.43 7.22
CA PRO A 142 -17.51 17.31 8.56
C PRO A 142 -16.46 18.36 8.91
N ASN A 143 -15.67 18.78 7.94
CA ASN A 143 -14.62 19.79 8.05
C ASN A 143 -14.14 20.25 6.66
N ASN A 144 -13.09 21.08 6.63
CA ASN A 144 -12.49 21.65 5.42
C ASN A 144 -11.42 20.77 4.76
N TRP A 145 -11.33 19.49 5.10
CA TRP A 145 -10.28 18.62 4.55
C TRP A 145 -10.51 18.34 3.07
N VAL A 146 -9.41 18.35 2.31
CA VAL A 146 -9.39 18.24 0.85
C VAL A 146 -8.70 16.95 0.44
N SER A 147 -9.25 16.28 -0.58
CA SER A 147 -8.60 15.13 -1.21
C SER A 147 -7.33 15.56 -1.97
N LEU A 148 -6.31 14.73 -1.97
CA LEU A 148 -5.11 14.94 -2.79
C LEU A 148 -5.43 14.96 -4.30
N PHE A 149 -6.55 14.34 -4.70
CA PHE A 149 -7.04 14.39 -6.09
C PHE A 149 -8.02 15.55 -6.34
N GLY A 150 -8.20 16.42 -5.34
CA GLY A 150 -9.05 17.60 -5.41
C GLY A 150 -10.48 17.36 -4.90
N GLY A 151 -11.12 18.45 -4.51
CA GLY A 151 -12.45 18.42 -3.92
C GLY A 151 -12.45 18.02 -2.43
N SER A 152 -13.64 17.81 -1.85
CA SER A 152 -13.77 17.38 -0.46
C SER A 152 -13.16 16.00 -0.25
N ALA A 153 -12.54 15.78 0.91
CA ALA A 153 -12.09 14.47 1.37
C ALA A 153 -13.22 13.63 2.00
N TRP A 154 -14.46 14.06 1.87
CA TRP A 154 -15.64 13.44 2.47
C TRP A 154 -16.70 13.16 1.41
N GLU A 155 -17.21 11.93 1.38
CA GLU A 155 -18.30 11.51 0.50
C GLU A 155 -19.47 10.98 1.34
N TYR A 156 -20.70 11.38 0.99
CA TYR A 156 -21.90 11.05 1.74
C TYR A 156 -22.40 9.63 1.44
N ASN A 157 -22.71 8.89 2.51
CA ASN A 157 -23.36 7.58 2.43
C ASN A 157 -24.80 7.66 2.96
N PRO A 158 -25.82 7.58 2.09
CA PRO A 158 -27.20 7.70 2.50
C PRO A 158 -27.72 6.53 3.37
N ALA A 159 -27.06 5.36 3.32
CA ALA A 159 -27.49 4.19 4.07
C ALA A 159 -27.25 4.32 5.59
N THR A 160 -26.23 5.07 5.99
CA THR A 160 -25.88 5.28 7.40
C THR A 160 -26.09 6.73 7.85
N ASP A 161 -26.45 7.62 6.93
CA ASP A 161 -26.52 9.08 7.16
C ASP A 161 -25.19 9.66 7.69
N GLU A 162 -24.09 9.22 7.07
CA GLU A 162 -22.74 9.61 7.45
C GLU A 162 -21.90 9.94 6.22
N TYR A 163 -20.80 10.68 6.44
CA TYR A 163 -19.74 10.87 5.47
C TYR A 163 -18.59 9.92 5.78
N TYR A 164 -18.04 9.25 4.76
CA TYR A 164 -16.76 8.55 4.89
C TYR A 164 -15.61 9.41 4.38
N TYR A 165 -14.46 9.19 4.97
CA TYR A 165 -13.22 9.89 4.62
C TYR A 165 -12.49 9.15 3.49
N HIS A 166 -11.94 9.93 2.54
CA HIS A 166 -11.03 9.45 1.49
C HIS A 166 -9.96 10.49 1.22
N LEU A 167 -8.70 10.13 1.37
CA LEU A 167 -7.57 11.02 1.08
C LEU A 167 -7.33 11.15 -0.42
N PHE A 168 -7.53 10.08 -1.16
CA PHE A 168 -7.37 9.99 -2.62
C PHE A 168 -8.73 10.06 -3.33
N ALA A 169 -8.97 9.22 -4.32
CA ALA A 169 -10.27 9.20 -4.98
C ALA A 169 -11.40 8.80 -4.02
N LYS A 170 -12.63 9.26 -4.28
CA LYS A 170 -13.79 8.85 -3.48
C LYS A 170 -14.04 7.34 -3.49
N GLN A 171 -13.52 6.64 -4.47
CA GLN A 171 -13.55 5.17 -4.56
C GLN A 171 -12.44 4.51 -3.73
N GLN A 172 -11.63 5.29 -3.00
CA GLN A 172 -10.55 4.81 -2.15
C GLN A 172 -10.79 5.23 -0.68
N PRO A 173 -11.81 4.65 0.00
CA PRO A 173 -12.10 4.97 1.40
C PRO A 173 -10.93 4.60 2.31
N ASP A 174 -10.53 5.52 3.17
CA ASP A 174 -9.40 5.37 4.08
C ASP A 174 -9.71 4.43 5.24
N LEU A 175 -8.77 3.55 5.54
CA LEU A 175 -8.83 2.63 6.67
C LEU A 175 -8.63 3.38 8.00
N ASN A 176 -9.38 2.97 9.01
CA ASN A 176 -9.29 3.49 10.37
C ASN A 176 -8.21 2.75 11.16
N TRP A 177 -6.96 3.18 11.08
CA TRP A 177 -5.84 2.58 11.80
C TRP A 177 -5.87 2.76 13.32
N GLU A 178 -6.81 3.55 13.87
CA GLU A 178 -7.09 3.57 15.32
C GLU A 178 -7.85 2.31 15.76
N ASN A 179 -8.46 1.57 14.82
CA ASN A 179 -9.11 0.30 15.10
C ASN A 179 -8.11 -0.86 15.00
N PRO A 180 -7.77 -1.54 16.12
CA PRO A 180 -6.78 -2.63 16.08
C PRO A 180 -7.18 -3.82 15.20
N LYS A 181 -8.47 -3.97 14.84
CA LYS A 181 -8.92 -5.01 13.92
C LYS A 181 -8.44 -4.75 12.49
N VAL A 182 -8.22 -3.49 12.12
CA VAL A 182 -7.61 -3.13 10.82
C VAL A 182 -6.18 -3.66 10.77
N HIS A 183 -5.36 -3.37 11.79
CA HIS A 183 -4.00 -3.90 11.87
C HIS A 183 -3.99 -5.43 11.79
N GLN A 184 -4.81 -6.11 12.60
CA GLN A 184 -4.91 -7.58 12.57
C GLN A 184 -5.31 -8.14 11.19
N ALA A 185 -6.18 -7.43 10.46
CA ALA A 185 -6.57 -7.84 9.12
C ALA A 185 -5.43 -7.65 8.10
N VAL A 186 -4.69 -6.55 8.21
CA VAL A 186 -3.51 -6.29 7.37
C VAL A 186 -2.39 -7.28 7.68
N THR A 187 -2.13 -7.60 8.95
CA THR A 187 -1.15 -8.64 9.35
C THR A 187 -1.44 -9.97 8.66
N LYS A 188 -2.72 -10.38 8.57
CA LYS A 188 -3.09 -11.63 7.87
C LYS A 188 -2.77 -11.59 6.38
N ILE A 189 -2.93 -10.43 5.73
CA ILE A 189 -2.57 -10.25 4.33
C ILE A 189 -1.05 -10.40 4.16
N ILE A 190 -0.27 -9.78 5.05
CA ILE A 190 1.20 -9.88 5.05
C ILE A 190 1.62 -11.35 5.23
N ASP A 191 1.09 -12.03 6.25
CA ASP A 191 1.38 -13.44 6.54
C ASP A 191 1.02 -14.34 5.35
N TRP A 192 -0.12 -14.07 4.71
CA TRP A 192 -0.57 -14.86 3.58
C TRP A 192 0.40 -14.78 2.39
N TRP A 193 0.86 -13.58 2.03
CA TRP A 193 1.83 -13.39 0.96
C TRP A 193 3.24 -13.86 1.33
N ALA A 194 3.67 -13.67 2.58
CA ALA A 194 4.92 -14.21 3.09
C ALA A 194 4.96 -15.75 2.96
N ALA A 195 3.87 -16.42 3.31
CA ALA A 195 3.74 -17.88 3.16
C ALA A 195 3.75 -18.33 1.69
N LYS A 196 3.48 -17.44 0.74
CA LYS A 196 3.56 -17.70 -0.71
C LYS A 196 4.93 -17.36 -1.32
N GLY A 197 5.87 -16.88 -0.51
CA GLY A 197 7.25 -16.66 -0.92
C GLY A 197 7.56 -15.22 -1.35
N VAL A 198 6.71 -14.26 -1.05
CA VAL A 198 7.03 -12.84 -1.23
C VAL A 198 8.17 -12.46 -0.28
N ASP A 199 9.19 -11.78 -0.79
CA ASP A 199 10.41 -11.42 -0.03
C ASP A 199 10.33 -10.06 0.66
N GLY A 200 9.32 -9.27 0.35
CA GLY A 200 9.16 -7.94 0.94
C GLY A 200 8.02 -7.14 0.32
N PHE A 201 7.84 -5.93 0.86
CA PHE A 201 6.79 -5.02 0.42
C PHE A 201 7.28 -3.58 0.24
N ARG A 202 6.77 -2.95 -0.79
CA ARG A 202 6.74 -1.49 -0.88
C ARG A 202 5.43 -1.00 -0.26
N LEU A 203 5.52 -0.13 0.72
CA LEU A 203 4.37 0.38 1.48
C LEU A 203 3.91 1.70 0.86
N ASP A 204 2.73 1.65 0.24
CA ASP A 204 2.09 2.81 -0.38
C ASP A 204 1.59 3.80 0.68
N ALA A 205 1.80 5.10 0.41
CA ALA A 205 1.25 6.21 1.20
C ALA A 205 1.40 6.04 2.73
N ILE A 206 2.50 5.44 3.18
CA ILE A 206 2.67 4.96 4.57
C ILE A 206 2.72 6.11 5.59
N SER A 207 3.04 7.33 5.17
CA SER A 207 3.02 8.52 6.01
C SER A 207 1.60 9.04 6.32
N HIS A 208 0.60 8.50 5.66
CA HIS A 208 -0.80 8.93 5.77
C HIS A 208 -1.68 7.99 6.62
N LEU A 209 -1.16 6.91 7.21
CA LEU A 209 -1.98 5.95 7.96
C LEU A 209 -2.77 6.59 9.10
N LYS A 210 -2.16 7.53 9.80
CA LYS A 210 -2.82 8.25 10.91
C LYS A 210 -3.44 9.55 10.43
N LYS A 211 -4.69 9.80 10.84
CA LYS A 211 -5.38 11.07 10.63
C LYS A 211 -5.46 11.85 11.95
N ASN A 212 -5.57 13.16 11.85
CA ASN A 212 -5.77 14.00 13.03
C ASN A 212 -7.12 13.69 13.69
N GLN A 213 -7.09 13.14 14.90
CA GLN A 213 -8.27 12.63 15.58
C GLN A 213 -9.20 13.73 16.12
N SER A 214 -8.81 15.00 16.06
CA SER A 214 -9.71 16.10 16.36
C SER A 214 -10.81 16.27 15.30
N PHE A 215 -10.49 15.90 14.04
CA PHE A 215 -11.36 16.14 12.87
C PHE A 215 -11.85 17.58 12.74
N ALA A 216 -11.09 18.53 13.32
CA ALA A 216 -11.36 19.96 13.21
C ALA A 216 -10.87 20.49 11.85
N ASP A 217 -11.37 21.66 11.49
CA ASP A 217 -10.82 22.43 10.37
C ASP A 217 -9.33 22.70 10.58
N VAL A 218 -8.56 22.64 9.51
CA VAL A 218 -7.12 22.89 9.51
C VAL A 218 -6.79 24.07 8.61
N SER A 219 -5.70 24.77 8.94
CA SER A 219 -5.11 25.81 8.11
C SER A 219 -4.15 25.28 7.06
N ASP A 220 -3.48 24.18 7.41
CA ASP A 220 -2.62 23.40 6.49
C ASP A 220 -3.17 21.97 6.39
N GLN A 221 -3.44 21.52 5.18
CA GLN A 221 -4.00 20.20 4.93
C GLN A 221 -3.06 19.06 5.38
N GLU A 222 -1.75 19.27 5.33
CA GLU A 222 -0.76 18.32 5.84
C GLU A 222 -0.98 17.97 7.33
N ASP A 223 -1.40 18.94 8.15
CA ASP A 223 -1.68 18.73 9.59
C ASP A 223 -2.84 17.75 9.84
N ALA A 224 -3.69 17.54 8.85
CA ALA A 224 -4.82 16.61 8.96
C ALA A 224 -4.42 15.16 8.72
N MET A 225 -3.44 14.91 7.84
CA MET A 225 -3.31 13.61 7.19
C MET A 225 -1.87 13.10 6.99
N ASN A 226 -0.84 13.94 7.16
CA ASN A 226 0.54 13.54 6.86
C ASN A 226 1.42 13.57 8.10
N ASN A 227 2.08 12.47 8.40
CA ASN A 227 2.97 12.34 9.57
C ASN A 227 2.35 12.83 10.89
N VAL A 228 1.06 12.64 11.05
CA VAL A 228 0.29 13.09 12.22
C VAL A 228 0.90 12.54 13.50
N PRO A 229 1.01 13.34 14.58
CA PRO A 229 1.58 12.88 15.85
C PRO A 229 0.95 11.58 16.34
N GLY A 230 1.80 10.62 16.73
CA GLY A 230 1.40 9.27 17.15
C GLY A 230 1.41 8.24 16.03
N ILE A 231 1.71 8.61 14.77
CA ILE A 231 1.92 7.64 13.68
C ILE A 231 3.05 6.67 14.01
N ASP A 232 4.05 7.12 14.75
CA ASP A 232 5.23 6.33 15.13
C ASP A 232 4.85 5.00 15.81
N LYS A 233 3.78 5.00 16.60
CA LYS A 233 3.27 3.79 17.26
C LYS A 233 2.74 2.79 16.22
N LEU A 234 1.93 3.25 15.28
CA LEU A 234 1.37 2.40 14.22
C LEU A 234 2.49 1.81 13.34
N LEU A 235 3.47 2.64 12.98
CA LEU A 235 4.61 2.21 12.16
C LEU A 235 5.49 1.19 12.90
N ALA A 236 5.68 1.35 14.20
CA ALA A 236 6.44 0.40 15.02
C ALA A 236 5.74 -0.96 15.14
N GLU A 237 4.41 -0.97 15.34
CA GLU A 237 3.60 -2.17 15.39
C GLU A 237 3.64 -2.90 14.04
N LEU A 238 3.42 -2.20 12.93
CA LEU A 238 3.48 -2.75 11.57
C LEU A 238 4.89 -3.28 11.22
N SER A 239 5.94 -2.54 11.62
CA SER A 239 7.34 -2.96 11.46
C SER A 239 7.63 -4.30 12.14
N ALA A 240 7.00 -4.58 13.27
CA ALA A 240 7.19 -5.85 13.99
C ALA A 240 6.70 -7.05 13.17
N ASP A 241 5.60 -6.90 12.42
CA ASP A 241 5.08 -7.95 11.55
C ASP A 241 6.07 -8.28 10.43
N PHE A 242 6.58 -7.27 9.72
CA PHE A 242 7.57 -7.51 8.66
C PHE A 242 8.87 -8.12 9.18
N LYS A 243 9.36 -7.65 10.32
CA LYS A 243 10.60 -8.18 10.95
C LYS A 243 10.45 -9.62 11.42
N ARG A 244 9.27 -10.00 11.93
CA ARG A 244 8.96 -11.38 12.34
C ARG A 244 9.17 -12.35 11.18
N ASP A 245 8.76 -11.97 9.98
CA ASP A 245 8.79 -12.82 8.79
C ASP A 245 10.00 -12.54 7.88
N HIS A 246 10.94 -11.72 8.34
CA HIS A 246 12.17 -11.35 7.61
C HIS A 246 11.89 -10.73 6.23
N LEU A 247 10.81 -9.97 6.12
CA LEU A 247 10.40 -9.30 4.89
C LEU A 247 11.13 -7.97 4.73
N MET A 248 11.68 -7.73 3.55
CA MET A 248 12.25 -6.43 3.22
C MET A 248 11.15 -5.39 3.04
N THR A 249 11.41 -4.17 3.48
CA THR A 249 10.44 -3.08 3.39
C THR A 249 11.02 -1.81 2.78
N VAL A 250 10.24 -1.18 1.92
CA VAL A 250 10.49 0.18 1.45
C VAL A 250 9.22 1.03 1.57
N GLY A 251 9.26 2.06 2.40
CA GLY A 251 8.10 2.93 2.65
C GLY A 251 8.05 4.13 1.71
N GLU A 252 6.88 4.42 1.17
CA GLU A 252 6.62 5.70 0.53
C GLU A 252 6.35 6.75 1.61
N ALA A 253 7.39 7.45 2.01
CA ALA A 253 7.40 8.34 3.15
C ALA A 253 7.33 9.82 2.74
N GLY A 254 6.23 10.22 2.13
CA GLY A 254 5.97 11.62 1.78
C GLY A 254 6.00 12.54 3.01
N GLY A 255 6.59 13.73 2.88
CA GLY A 255 6.66 14.71 3.96
C GLY A 255 7.57 14.32 5.15
N VAL A 256 8.39 13.28 5.03
CA VAL A 256 9.40 12.93 6.04
C VAL A 256 10.69 13.68 5.75
N PRO A 257 11.03 14.74 6.51
CA PRO A 257 12.25 15.50 6.26
C PRO A 257 13.49 14.66 6.61
N VAL A 258 14.61 14.94 5.94
CA VAL A 258 15.90 14.24 6.11
C VAL A 258 16.29 14.08 7.60
N ARG A 259 16.02 15.10 8.43
CA ARG A 259 16.31 15.05 9.88
C ARG A 259 15.54 13.93 10.61
N ARG A 260 14.38 13.52 10.13
CA ARG A 260 13.55 12.42 10.67
C ARG A 260 13.82 11.09 9.98
N ALA A 261 14.44 11.07 8.81
CA ALA A 261 14.70 9.86 8.04
C ALA A 261 15.41 8.76 8.87
N ARG A 262 16.33 9.17 9.77
CA ARG A 262 17.02 8.24 10.68
C ARG A 262 16.07 7.46 11.60
N GLN A 263 14.94 8.04 12.01
CA GLN A 263 13.93 7.34 12.80
C GLN A 263 13.22 6.27 11.96
N TRP A 264 13.07 6.54 10.67
CA TRP A 264 12.35 5.65 9.76
C TRP A 264 13.20 4.47 9.27
N VAL A 265 14.51 4.66 9.05
CA VAL A 265 15.39 3.68 8.37
C VAL A 265 16.64 3.30 9.15
N ASN A 266 16.61 3.33 10.45
CA ASN A 266 17.79 2.95 11.23
C ASN A 266 17.82 1.43 11.50
N SER A 267 19.03 0.86 11.50
CA SER A 267 19.24 -0.59 11.58
C SER A 267 18.87 -1.23 12.92
N LYS A 268 18.63 -0.43 13.99
CA LYS A 268 18.27 -0.95 15.32
C LYS A 268 16.79 -0.93 15.55
N ASP A 269 16.17 0.24 15.33
CA ASP A 269 14.81 0.57 15.73
C ASP A 269 14.03 1.35 14.66
N GLY A 270 14.56 1.46 13.44
CA GLY A 270 13.85 2.02 12.30
C GLY A 270 12.62 1.17 11.93
N TYR A 271 11.62 1.83 11.38
CA TYR A 271 10.38 1.16 10.98
C TYR A 271 10.56 0.33 9.72
N PHE A 272 11.33 0.82 8.77
CA PHE A 272 11.55 0.21 7.45
C PHE A 272 13.02 0.04 7.14
N ASP A 273 13.34 -0.84 6.21
CA ASP A 273 14.69 -1.02 5.69
C ASP A 273 15.11 0.15 4.82
N MET A 274 14.19 0.68 4.01
CA MET A 274 14.38 1.82 3.12
C MET A 274 13.13 2.70 3.09
N ILE A 275 13.28 3.94 2.63
CA ILE A 275 12.17 4.84 2.28
C ILE A 275 12.47 5.56 0.97
N PHE A 276 11.43 5.89 0.22
CA PHE A 276 11.51 6.92 -0.80
C PHE A 276 11.57 8.28 -0.13
N GLN A 277 12.56 9.07 -0.49
CA GLN A 277 12.72 10.43 0.02
C GLN A 277 12.36 11.42 -1.09
N PHE A 278 11.35 12.25 -0.84
CA PHE A 278 10.79 13.15 -1.84
C PHE A 278 11.28 14.61 -1.74
N ASP A 279 11.97 15.00 -0.67
CA ASP A 279 12.41 16.40 -0.48
C ASP A 279 13.22 16.92 -1.68
N HIS A 280 13.99 16.05 -2.35
CA HIS A 280 14.80 16.46 -3.49
C HIS A 280 13.96 16.79 -4.74
N VAL A 281 12.75 16.24 -4.86
CA VAL A 281 11.85 16.51 -6.00
C VAL A 281 11.37 17.96 -5.93
N SER A 282 11.07 18.46 -4.73
CA SER A 282 10.58 19.83 -4.53
C SER A 282 11.64 20.91 -4.76
N PHE A 283 12.93 20.56 -4.87
CA PHE A 283 13.96 21.53 -5.22
C PHE A 283 13.87 22.07 -6.65
N TRP A 284 13.18 21.34 -7.53
CA TRP A 284 13.02 21.72 -8.94
C TRP A 284 11.73 22.52 -9.21
N GLU A 285 10.87 22.63 -8.19
CA GLU A 285 9.58 23.34 -8.28
C GLU A 285 9.63 24.79 -7.76
N LYS A 286 10.82 25.25 -7.34
CA LYS A 286 11.06 26.60 -6.79
C LYS A 286 11.84 27.47 -7.81
#